data_77892892c35fe0a705d9ec32228484a3
#
_entry.id   77892892c35fe0a705d9ec32228484a3
#
_cell.length_a   1.000
_cell.length_b   1.000
_cell.length_c   1.000
_cell.angle_alpha   90.00
_cell.angle_beta   90.00
_cell.angle_gamma   90.00
#
_symmetry.space_group_name_H-M   'P 1'
#
loop_
_entity.id
_entity.type
_entity.pdbx_description
1 polymer ?
#
loop_
_entity_poly.entity_id
_entity_poly.type
_entity_poly.pdbx_seq_one_letter_code
_entity_poly.pdbx_strand_id
1 'polypeptide(L)'
;MTTKIVLIGAGSAQFGYGTLGDIFQSKTLAGSEIVLHDINPKALALTEDTARRFIAEKDLPFTISATTNRKEALKGAGFIMISI
;
A
#
# COMPACT_ATOMS: atom_id res chain seq x y z
N MET A 1 12.60 11.69 5.37
CA MET A 1 13.16 10.47 4.74
C MET A 1 12.03 9.60 4.23
N THR A 2 12.10 9.19 2.97
CA THR A 2 11.03 8.39 2.36
C THR A 2 11.30 6.90 2.56
N THR A 3 10.35 6.19 3.14
CA THR A 3 10.43 4.76 3.31
C THR A 3 9.47 4.08 2.33
N LYS A 4 9.90 2.98 1.75
CA LYS A 4 9.04 2.18 0.88
C LYS A 4 8.41 1.06 1.69
N ILE A 5 7.09 1.05 1.75
CA ILE A 5 6.29 0.05 2.46
C ILE A 5 5.58 -0.81 1.42
N VAL A 6 5.81 -2.12 1.47
CA VAL A 6 5.22 -3.05 0.50
C VAL A 6 4.19 -3.92 1.18
N LEU A 7 2.98 -3.98 0.61
CA LEU A 7 1.90 -4.84 1.08
C LEU A 7 1.70 -5.97 0.08
N ILE A 8 2.06 -7.19 0.47
CA ILE A 8 1.89 -8.39 -0.35
C ILE A 8 0.54 -9.02 -0.01
N GLY A 9 -0.28 -9.26 -1.01
CA GLY A 9 -1.65 -9.73 -0.81
C GLY A 9 -2.63 -8.60 -0.59
N ALA A 10 -2.31 -7.41 -1.11
CA ALA A 10 -3.09 -6.19 -0.89
C ALA A 10 -4.50 -6.25 -1.48
N GLY A 11 -4.77 -7.21 -2.38
CA GLY A 11 -6.11 -7.41 -2.91
C GLY A 11 -7.08 -8.03 -1.94
N SER A 12 -6.61 -8.58 -0.81
CA SER A 12 -7.47 -9.04 0.26
C SER A 12 -8.09 -7.84 0.98
N ALA A 13 -9.41 -7.75 0.99
CA ALA A 13 -10.10 -6.57 1.52
C ALA A 13 -9.74 -6.29 2.98
N GLN A 14 -9.75 -7.32 3.83
CA GLN A 14 -9.45 -7.15 5.25
C GLN A 14 -8.00 -6.71 5.49
N PHE A 15 -7.07 -7.38 4.84
CA PHE A 15 -5.65 -7.06 5.01
C PHE A 15 -5.33 -5.68 4.42
N GLY A 16 -5.75 -5.44 3.16
CA GLY A 16 -5.43 -4.19 2.47
C GLY A 16 -5.98 -2.97 3.18
N TYR A 17 -7.26 -2.95 3.46
CA TYR A 17 -7.90 -1.77 4.04
C TYR A 17 -7.52 -1.55 5.50
N GLY A 18 -7.46 -2.62 6.28
CA GLY A 18 -7.07 -2.52 7.68
C GLY A 18 -5.65 -2.03 7.85
N THR A 19 -4.73 -2.63 7.11
CA THR A 19 -3.31 -2.27 7.17
C THR A 19 -3.08 -0.85 6.66
N LEU A 20 -3.72 -0.47 5.56
CA LEU A 20 -3.61 0.89 5.03
C LEU A 20 -4.14 1.92 6.04
N GLY A 21 -5.25 1.61 6.71
CA GLY A 21 -5.79 2.50 7.72
C GLY A 21 -4.80 2.76 8.85
N ASP A 22 -4.14 1.72 9.32
CA ASP A 22 -3.12 1.83 10.36
C ASP A 22 -1.92 2.67 9.89
N ILE A 23 -1.46 2.44 8.66
CA ILE A 23 -0.33 3.19 8.09
C ILE A 23 -0.70 4.67 7.96
N PHE A 24 -1.88 4.97 7.48
CA PHE A 24 -2.33 6.36 7.27
C PHE A 24 -2.42 7.15 8.57
N GLN A 25 -2.65 6.47 9.68
CA GLN A 25 -2.71 7.11 10.99
C GLN A 25 -1.34 7.28 11.65
N SER A 26 -0.31 6.66 11.10
CA SER A 26 1.03 6.70 11.68
C SER A 26 1.77 7.97 11.30
N LYS A 27 2.10 8.79 12.28
CA LYS A 27 2.92 9.99 12.07
C LYS A 27 4.36 9.62 11.73
N THR A 28 4.84 8.50 12.25
CA THR A 28 6.19 8.01 12.00
C THR A 28 6.38 7.62 10.54
N LEU A 29 5.35 7.09 9.90
CA LEU A 29 5.40 6.62 8.52
C LEU A 29 4.99 7.69 7.51
N ALA A 30 4.58 8.87 7.96
CA ALA A 30 4.17 9.95 7.06
C ALA A 30 5.26 10.28 6.05
N GLY A 31 4.87 10.48 4.81
CA GLY A 31 5.82 10.73 3.71
C GLY A 31 6.29 9.47 3.00
N SER A 32 5.86 8.29 3.44
CA SER A 32 6.29 7.03 2.87
C SER A 32 5.63 6.74 1.52
N GLU A 33 6.32 5.93 0.72
CA GLU A 33 5.79 5.35 -0.51
C GLU A 33 5.16 4.00 -0.17
N ILE A 34 3.91 3.80 -0.57
CA ILE A 34 3.20 2.54 -0.34
C ILE A 34 3.06 1.82 -1.68
N VAL A 35 3.56 0.58 -1.75
CA VAL A 35 3.44 -0.25 -2.94
C VAL A 35 2.54 -1.42 -2.63
N LEU A 36 1.44 -1.52 -3.36
CA LEU A 36 0.47 -2.60 -3.21
C LEU A 36 0.82 -3.70 -4.21
N HIS A 37 0.86 -4.94 -3.74
CA HIS A 37 1.11 -6.09 -4.60
C HIS A 37 0.07 -7.17 -4.39
N ASP A 38 -0.44 -7.71 -5.49
CA ASP A 38 -1.30 -8.89 -5.49
C ASP A 38 -1.19 -9.57 -6.85
N ILE A 39 -1.43 -10.87 -6.90
CA ILE A 39 -1.46 -11.61 -8.16
C ILE A 39 -2.78 -11.41 -8.90
N ASN A 40 -3.82 -10.94 -8.21
CA ASN A 40 -5.13 -10.67 -8.80
C ASN A 40 -5.21 -9.19 -9.18
N PRO A 41 -5.11 -8.85 -10.48
CA PRO A 41 -5.08 -7.44 -10.89
C PRO A 41 -6.38 -6.69 -10.62
N LYS A 42 -7.52 -7.37 -10.63
CA LYS A 42 -8.81 -6.71 -10.36
C LYS A 42 -8.94 -6.31 -8.90
N ALA A 43 -8.59 -7.22 -7.99
CA ALA A 43 -8.62 -6.95 -6.57
C ALA A 43 -7.61 -5.87 -6.20
N LEU A 44 -6.43 -5.93 -6.81
CA LEU A 44 -5.38 -4.93 -6.60
C LEU A 44 -5.83 -3.54 -7.03
N ALA A 45 -6.48 -3.44 -8.20
CA ALA A 45 -6.97 -2.16 -8.72
C ALA A 45 -8.01 -1.53 -7.79
N LEU A 46 -8.89 -2.33 -7.20
CA LEU A 46 -9.89 -1.84 -6.25
C LEU A 46 -9.24 -1.26 -5.00
N THR A 47 -8.25 -1.96 -4.46
CA THR A 47 -7.53 -1.50 -3.27
C THR A 47 -6.76 -0.23 -3.57
N GLU A 48 -6.09 -0.18 -4.72
CA GLU A 48 -5.35 1.00 -5.15
C GLU A 48 -6.27 2.22 -5.30
N ASP A 49 -7.41 2.05 -5.95
CA ASP A 49 -8.36 3.14 -6.16
C ASP A 49 -8.89 3.68 -4.83
N THR A 50 -9.26 2.79 -3.92
CA THR A 50 -9.75 3.17 -2.60
C THR A 50 -8.68 3.93 -1.82
N ALA A 51 -7.43 3.45 -1.86
CA ALA A 51 -6.33 4.10 -1.17
C ALA A 51 -6.05 5.50 -1.72
N ARG A 52 -6.06 5.65 -3.04
CA ARG A 52 -5.85 6.95 -3.68
C ARG A 52 -6.94 7.94 -3.32
N ARG A 53 -8.19 7.49 -3.30
CA ARG A 53 -9.32 8.35 -2.91
C ARG A 53 -9.20 8.81 -1.46
N PHE A 54 -8.83 7.89 -0.57
CA PHE A 54 -8.66 8.21 0.84
C PHE A 54 -7.56 9.23 1.05
N ILE A 55 -6.42 9.06 0.37
CA ILE A 55 -5.31 10.01 0.43
C ILE A 55 -5.76 11.39 -0.06
N ALA A 56 -6.50 11.45 -1.16
CA ALA A 56 -6.96 12.71 -1.71
C ALA A 56 -7.97 13.40 -0.80
N GLU A 57 -8.92 12.66 -0.24
CA GLU A 57 -9.96 13.22 0.63
C GLU A 57 -9.40 13.76 1.94
N LYS A 58 -8.42 13.07 2.50
CA LYS A 58 -7.83 13.42 3.79
C LYS A 58 -6.54 14.22 3.66
N ASP A 59 -6.10 14.48 2.43
CA ASP A 59 -4.84 15.18 2.16
C ASP A 59 -3.66 14.55 2.93
N LEU A 60 -3.49 13.25 2.76
CA LEU A 60 -2.47 12.49 3.49
C LEU A 60 -1.12 12.51 2.77
N PRO A 61 -0.01 12.56 3.53
CA PRO A 61 1.33 12.67 2.94
C PRO A 61 1.90 11.30 2.53
N PHE A 62 1.18 10.55 1.70
CA PHE A 62 1.62 9.25 1.21
C PHE A 62 1.48 9.18 -0.31
N THR A 63 2.35 8.37 -0.93
CA THR A 63 2.20 8.03 -2.35
C THR A 63 1.82 6.56 -2.47
N ILE A 64 1.00 6.25 -3.46
CA ILE A 64 0.50 4.89 -3.71
C ILE A 64 0.89 4.46 -5.11
N SER A 65 1.38 3.24 -5.23
CA SER A 65 1.52 2.55 -6.51
C SER A 65 1.12 1.09 -6.33
N ALA A 66 0.91 0.39 -7.44
CA ALA A 66 0.50 -1.01 -7.41
C ALA A 66 1.17 -1.76 -8.54
N THR A 67 1.51 -3.01 -8.28
CA THR A 67 2.13 -3.87 -9.29
C THR A 67 1.79 -5.33 -9.01
N THR A 68 1.63 -6.11 -10.08
CA THR A 68 1.51 -7.57 -9.99
C THR A 68 2.87 -8.25 -10.01
N ASN A 69 3.95 -7.50 -10.22
CA ASN A 69 5.30 -8.02 -10.27
C ASN A 69 5.96 -7.95 -8.89
N ARG A 70 6.16 -9.11 -8.27
CA ARG A 70 6.72 -9.19 -6.91
C ARG A 70 8.14 -8.62 -6.81
N LYS A 71 8.98 -8.90 -7.78
CA LYS A 71 10.36 -8.40 -7.77
C LYS A 71 10.39 -6.88 -7.78
N GLU A 72 9.55 -6.28 -8.61
CA GLU A 72 9.44 -4.84 -8.69
C GLU A 72 8.93 -4.25 -7.38
N ALA A 73 7.92 -4.90 -6.79
CA ALA A 73 7.33 -4.45 -5.52
C ALA A 73 8.38 -4.44 -4.41
N LEU A 74 9.19 -5.49 -4.32
CA LEU A 74 10.14 -5.68 -3.22
C LEU A 74 11.43 -4.86 -3.37
N LYS A 75 11.70 -4.32 -4.54
CA LYS A 75 12.94 -3.60 -4.79
C LYS A 75 13.04 -2.35 -3.92
N GLY A 76 14.05 -2.30 -3.06
CA GLY A 76 14.29 -1.14 -2.19
C GLY A 76 13.31 -1.01 -1.04
N ALA A 77 12.58 -2.07 -0.69
CA ALA A 77 11.58 -2.01 0.37
C ALA A 77 12.22 -1.83 1.74
N GLY A 78 11.68 -0.90 2.53
CA GLY A 78 12.08 -0.73 3.92
C GLY A 78 11.25 -1.59 4.87
N PHE A 79 9.94 -1.75 4.56
CA PHE A 79 9.05 -2.62 5.31
C PHE A 79 8.24 -3.47 4.36
N ILE A 80 8.00 -4.73 4.73
CA ILE A 80 7.20 -5.65 3.95
C ILE A 80 6.16 -6.27 4.87
N MET A 81 4.88 -6.16 4.50
CA MET A 81 3.78 -6.77 5.21
C MET A 81 3.12 -7.79 4.29
N ILE A 82 2.92 -9.00 4.79
CA ILE A 82 2.39 -10.11 3.99
C ILE A 82 1.11 -10.62 4.60
N SER A 83 0.06 -10.74 3.78
CA SER A 83 -1.17 -11.41 4.17
C SER A 83 -0.96 -12.91 4.08
N ILE A 84 -1.34 -13.61 5.12
CA ILE A 84 -1.26 -15.07 5.16
C ILE A 84 -2.63 -15.68 4.95
#